data_270f622fcaffbfd863af4ccc3490a8c1
#
_entry.id   270f622fcaffbfd863af4ccc3490a8c1
#
_cell.length_a   1.000
_cell.length_b   1.000
_cell.length_c   1.000
_cell.angle_alpha   90.00
_cell.angle_beta   90.00
_cell.angle_gamma   90.00
#
_symmetry.space_group_name_H-M   'P 1'
#
loop_
_entity.id
_entity.type
_entity.pdbx_description
1 polymer ?
#
loop_
_entity_poly.entity_id
_entity_poly.type
_entity_poly.pdbx_seq_one_letter_code
_entity_poly.pdbx_strand_id
1 'polypeptide(L)'
;VNCALDANVAKVRKDFTVEAAFQVAGGTACGLFGVSGAGKSTILSCIAGTEQPDRGYVRLGELTLFPPAFPVYLRPIGYLTQDPYLFPHLNVAQNICFGIAEHNGAADKIWINELRDRLQLDSIWRAPSYAISGGQARRVALARMLARKPNLVLLDEPFTGLDRHLVRELLDALGHWHKTLGFTMLVVDHESEVLERLCPQTIAIEAGRIVQQAAWSELRANPATPLLAQLLAPL
;
A
#
# COMPACT_ATOMS: atom_id res chain seq x y z
N VAL A 1 -15.60 5.71 11.22
CA VAL A 1 -16.34 4.95 10.17
C VAL A 1 -15.45 3.82 9.73
N ASN A 2 -15.84 2.58 9.98
CA ASN A 2 -15.10 1.41 9.52
C ASN A 2 -15.22 1.33 7.98
N CYS A 3 -14.21 1.82 7.26
CA CYS A 3 -14.13 1.64 5.81
C CYS A 3 -13.79 0.18 5.51
N ALA A 4 -14.59 -0.45 4.67
CA ALA A 4 -14.29 -1.76 4.10
C ALA A 4 -13.98 -1.59 2.62
N LEU A 5 -12.93 -2.21 2.13
CA LEU A 5 -12.65 -2.28 0.69
C LEU A 5 -13.42 -3.46 0.10
N ASP A 6 -14.25 -3.19 -0.91
CA ASP A 6 -14.93 -4.19 -1.72
C ASP A 6 -14.54 -3.94 -3.18
N ALA A 7 -13.78 -4.85 -3.75
CA ALA A 7 -13.24 -4.73 -5.08
C ALA A 7 -13.56 -5.98 -5.91
N ASN A 8 -14.09 -5.73 -7.09
CA ASN A 8 -14.26 -6.72 -8.16
C ASN A 8 -13.74 -6.04 -9.42
N VAL A 9 -12.54 -6.37 -9.85
CA VAL A 9 -11.87 -5.68 -10.96
C VAL A 9 -11.46 -6.68 -12.03
N ALA A 10 -11.75 -6.35 -13.27
CA ALA A 10 -11.20 -7.03 -14.43
C ALA A 10 -10.40 -6.04 -15.26
N LYS A 11 -9.15 -6.41 -15.61
CA LYS A 11 -8.24 -5.60 -16.42
C LYS A 11 -7.50 -6.46 -17.43
N VAL A 12 -7.73 -6.18 -18.70
CA VAL A 12 -7.03 -6.86 -19.79
C VAL A 12 -5.63 -6.29 -19.93
N ARG A 13 -4.66 -7.17 -19.96
CA ARG A 13 -3.25 -6.90 -20.29
C ARG A 13 -2.90 -7.57 -21.61
N LYS A 14 -1.78 -7.20 -22.19
CA LYS A 14 -1.34 -7.75 -23.47
C LYS A 14 -1.29 -9.28 -23.47
N ASP A 15 -0.77 -9.87 -22.38
CA ASP A 15 -0.48 -11.29 -22.30
C ASP A 15 -1.39 -12.06 -21.32
N PHE A 16 -2.18 -11.36 -20.49
CA PHE A 16 -3.10 -11.99 -19.52
C PHE A 16 -4.19 -11.02 -19.06
N THR A 17 -5.20 -11.54 -18.38
CA THR A 17 -6.26 -10.74 -17.76
C THR A 17 -6.20 -10.88 -16.24
N VAL A 18 -6.20 -9.74 -15.55
CA VAL A 18 -6.44 -9.72 -14.10
C VAL A 18 -7.94 -9.76 -13.85
N GLU A 19 -8.39 -10.74 -13.08
CA GLU A 19 -9.78 -10.89 -12.61
C GLU A 19 -9.75 -11.16 -11.11
N ALA A 20 -9.99 -10.13 -10.30
CA ALA A 20 -9.87 -10.22 -8.85
C ALA A 20 -11.13 -9.67 -8.16
N ALA A 21 -11.76 -10.53 -7.35
CA ALA A 21 -12.90 -10.15 -6.50
C ALA A 21 -12.57 -10.51 -5.05
N PHE A 22 -12.56 -9.50 -4.15
CA PHE A 22 -12.24 -9.67 -2.74
C PHE A 22 -12.76 -8.54 -1.88
N GLN A 23 -12.79 -8.79 -0.58
CA GLN A 23 -13.15 -7.81 0.42
C GLN A 23 -12.08 -7.74 1.52
N VAL A 24 -11.84 -6.52 2.03
CA VAL A 24 -11.00 -6.27 3.18
C VAL A 24 -11.81 -5.49 4.21
N ALA A 25 -11.90 -6.03 5.43
CA ALA A 25 -12.64 -5.39 6.50
C ALA A 25 -12.00 -4.05 6.90
N GLY A 26 -12.85 -3.10 7.32
CA GLY A 26 -12.38 -1.78 7.74
C GLY A 26 -11.41 -1.85 8.92
N GLY A 27 -10.36 -1.04 8.88
CA GLY A 27 -9.34 -1.00 9.92
C GLY A 27 -8.46 -2.25 10.01
N THR A 28 -8.47 -3.13 8.99
CA THR A 28 -7.60 -4.31 8.96
C THR A 28 -6.48 -4.18 7.94
N ALA A 29 -5.40 -4.92 8.15
CA ALA A 29 -4.30 -5.06 7.20
C ALA A 29 -4.42 -6.40 6.48
N CYS A 30 -4.30 -6.38 5.15
CA CYS A 30 -4.36 -7.56 4.30
C CYS A 30 -3.16 -7.59 3.34
N GLY A 31 -2.51 -8.74 3.23
CA GLY A 31 -1.45 -8.98 2.26
C GLY A 31 -2.02 -9.35 0.89
N LEU A 32 -1.35 -8.98 -0.17
CA LEU A 32 -1.58 -9.50 -1.51
C LEU A 32 -0.30 -10.23 -1.97
N PHE A 33 -0.34 -11.55 -1.98
CA PHE A 33 0.81 -12.43 -2.14
C PHE A 33 0.74 -13.24 -3.43
N GLY A 34 1.87 -13.47 -4.06
CA GLY A 34 1.99 -14.25 -5.30
C GLY A 34 3.25 -13.90 -6.09
N VAL A 35 3.54 -14.67 -7.12
CA VAL A 35 4.73 -14.48 -7.96
C VAL A 35 4.78 -13.10 -8.63
N SER A 36 5.98 -12.69 -9.03
CA SER A 36 6.13 -11.47 -9.85
C SER A 36 5.33 -11.63 -11.15
N GLY A 37 4.69 -10.54 -11.59
CA GLY A 37 3.83 -10.57 -12.78
C GLY A 37 2.43 -11.16 -12.57
N ALA A 38 2.06 -11.63 -11.37
CA ALA A 38 0.71 -12.18 -11.12
C ALA A 38 -0.43 -11.15 -11.19
N GLY A 39 -0.15 -9.85 -11.34
CA GLY A 39 -1.16 -8.80 -11.46
C GLY A 39 -1.39 -7.97 -10.20
N LYS A 40 -0.59 -8.13 -9.15
CA LYS A 40 -0.74 -7.45 -7.85
C LYS A 40 -0.76 -5.92 -7.99
N SER A 41 0.25 -5.33 -8.61
CA SER A 41 0.34 -3.87 -8.84
C SER A 41 -0.80 -3.34 -9.73
N THR A 42 -1.29 -4.17 -10.66
CA THR A 42 -2.46 -3.83 -11.49
C THR A 42 -3.72 -3.69 -10.63
N ILE A 43 -3.92 -4.60 -9.67
CA ILE A 43 -5.04 -4.52 -8.71
C ILE A 43 -4.93 -3.25 -7.89
N LEU A 44 -3.74 -2.95 -7.30
CA LEU A 44 -3.54 -1.73 -6.54
C LEU A 44 -3.80 -0.47 -7.38
N SER A 45 -3.30 -0.43 -8.62
CA SER A 45 -3.51 0.69 -9.54
C SER A 45 -4.99 0.90 -9.89
N CYS A 46 -5.75 -0.18 -10.08
CA CYS A 46 -7.19 -0.12 -10.29
C CYS A 46 -7.92 0.44 -9.07
N ILE A 47 -7.57 0.02 -7.86
CA ILE A 47 -8.17 0.51 -6.61
C ILE A 47 -7.80 1.99 -6.39
N ALA A 48 -6.54 2.35 -6.56
CA ALA A 48 -6.07 3.73 -6.47
C ALA A 48 -6.72 4.65 -7.51
N GLY A 49 -7.07 4.10 -8.68
CA GLY A 49 -7.64 4.81 -9.81
C GLY A 49 -6.59 5.42 -10.74
N THR A 50 -5.32 5.09 -10.55
CA THR A 50 -4.24 5.45 -11.49
C THR A 50 -4.37 4.66 -12.79
N GLU A 51 -5.08 3.54 -12.72
CA GLU A 51 -5.53 2.77 -13.86
C GLU A 51 -7.03 2.45 -13.72
N GLN A 52 -7.77 2.52 -14.83
CA GLN A 52 -9.20 2.25 -14.81
C GLN A 52 -9.45 0.77 -15.10
N PRO A 53 -10.24 0.05 -14.27
CA PRO A 53 -10.71 -1.29 -14.61
C PRO A 53 -11.50 -1.28 -15.93
N ASP A 54 -11.43 -2.36 -16.67
CA ASP A 54 -12.25 -2.52 -17.88
C ASP A 54 -13.66 -2.96 -17.53
N ARG A 55 -13.82 -3.72 -16.42
CA ARG A 55 -15.11 -4.18 -15.88
C ARG A 55 -15.04 -4.32 -14.37
N GLY A 56 -16.21 -4.34 -13.74
CA GLY A 56 -16.35 -4.58 -12.30
C GLY A 56 -16.63 -3.32 -11.49
N TYR A 57 -16.20 -3.30 -10.24
CA TYR A 57 -16.41 -2.17 -9.34
C TYR A 57 -15.32 -2.09 -8.26
N VAL A 58 -15.17 -0.88 -7.69
CA VAL A 58 -14.36 -0.62 -6.50
C VAL A 58 -15.16 0.26 -5.56
N ARG A 59 -15.32 -0.17 -4.30
CA ARG A 59 -16.00 0.57 -3.23
C ARG A 59 -15.12 0.65 -2.00
N LEU A 60 -15.18 1.78 -1.33
CA LEU A 60 -14.50 2.01 -0.06
C LEU A 60 -15.52 2.51 0.97
N GLY A 61 -16.00 1.64 1.83
CA GLY A 61 -17.19 1.87 2.64
C GLY A 61 -18.40 2.15 1.76
N GLU A 62 -19.04 3.29 1.97
CA GLU A 62 -20.16 3.75 1.16
C GLU A 62 -19.76 4.46 -0.14
N LEU A 63 -18.46 4.78 -0.28
CA LEU A 63 -17.96 5.53 -1.43
C LEU A 63 -17.70 4.59 -2.61
N THR A 64 -18.42 4.77 -3.72
CA THR A 64 -18.13 4.09 -4.98
C THR A 64 -17.02 4.83 -5.71
N LEU A 65 -15.89 4.13 -5.92
CA LEU A 65 -14.71 4.65 -6.61
C LEU A 65 -14.74 4.33 -8.12
N PHE A 66 -15.46 3.28 -8.49
CA PHE A 66 -15.69 2.84 -9.87
C PHE A 66 -16.86 1.85 -9.94
N PRO A 67 -17.72 1.83 -11.01
CA PRO A 67 -18.08 2.97 -11.84
C PRO A 67 -19.14 3.88 -11.16
N PRO A 68 -19.30 5.15 -11.56
CA PRO A 68 -18.43 5.91 -12.46
C PRO A 68 -17.06 6.20 -11.85
N ALA A 69 -16.07 6.57 -12.67
CA ALA A 69 -14.73 6.85 -12.17
C ALA A 69 -14.74 8.07 -11.22
N PHE A 70 -14.48 7.82 -9.94
CA PHE A 70 -14.34 8.88 -8.94
C PHE A 70 -12.95 9.54 -9.08
N PRO A 71 -12.84 10.87 -9.05
CA PRO A 71 -11.58 11.57 -9.25
C PRO A 71 -10.49 11.11 -8.27
N VAL A 72 -9.30 10.78 -8.78
CA VAL A 72 -8.20 10.20 -8.00
C VAL A 72 -7.77 11.11 -6.85
N TYR A 73 -7.69 12.43 -7.08
CA TYR A 73 -7.25 13.41 -6.09
C TYR A 73 -8.24 13.61 -4.93
N LEU A 74 -9.50 13.17 -5.08
CA LEU A 74 -10.52 13.18 -4.03
C LEU A 74 -10.64 11.84 -3.29
N ARG A 75 -9.97 10.78 -3.76
CA ARG A 75 -10.01 9.48 -3.08
C ARG A 75 -9.30 9.56 -1.73
N PRO A 76 -9.91 9.08 -0.65
CA PRO A 76 -9.27 9.00 0.66
C PRO A 76 -8.27 7.82 0.72
N ILE A 77 -7.45 7.69 -0.32
CA ILE A 77 -6.48 6.60 -0.54
C ILE A 77 -5.07 7.18 -0.55
N GLY A 78 -4.19 6.56 0.22
CA GLY A 78 -2.76 6.71 0.08
C GLY A 78 -2.19 5.55 -0.73
N TYR A 79 -1.44 5.83 -1.79
CA TYR A 79 -0.82 4.80 -2.61
C TYR A 79 0.69 5.04 -2.70
N LEU A 80 1.46 4.10 -2.15
CA LEU A 80 2.91 4.02 -2.34
C LEU A 80 3.19 3.01 -3.45
N THR A 81 3.62 3.51 -4.57
CA THR A 81 4.02 2.75 -5.75
C THR A 81 5.46 2.23 -5.61
N GLN A 82 5.85 1.26 -6.43
CA GLN A 82 7.21 0.73 -6.47
C GLN A 82 8.26 1.84 -6.69
N ASP A 83 7.99 2.80 -7.57
CA ASP A 83 8.78 4.03 -7.71
C ASP A 83 8.22 5.13 -6.81
N PRO A 84 9.05 5.90 -6.09
CA PRO A 84 8.58 6.89 -5.11
C PRO A 84 7.94 8.15 -5.72
N TYR A 85 8.15 8.44 -7.01
CA TYR A 85 7.59 9.57 -7.77
C TYR A 85 7.57 10.89 -6.96
N LEU A 86 8.73 11.30 -6.43
CA LEU A 86 8.84 12.58 -5.77
C LEU A 86 8.79 13.74 -6.77
N PHE A 87 8.24 14.87 -6.35
CA PHE A 87 8.26 16.10 -7.15
C PHE A 87 9.68 16.64 -7.21
N PRO A 88 10.34 16.67 -8.39
CA PRO A 88 11.76 17.00 -8.48
C PRO A 88 12.08 18.47 -8.20
N HIS A 89 11.10 19.35 -8.35
CA HIS A 89 11.21 20.79 -8.08
C HIS A 89 10.94 21.16 -6.61
N LEU A 90 10.58 20.18 -5.76
CA LEU A 90 10.30 20.37 -4.33
C LEU A 90 11.41 19.71 -3.49
N ASN A 91 11.73 20.30 -2.34
CA ASN A 91 12.56 19.67 -1.33
C ASN A 91 11.76 18.58 -0.57
N VAL A 92 12.44 17.86 0.35
CA VAL A 92 11.82 16.76 1.12
C VAL A 92 10.61 17.25 1.93
N ALA A 93 10.76 18.33 2.69
CA ALA A 93 9.67 18.89 3.50
C ALA A 93 8.47 19.27 2.64
N GLN A 94 8.71 19.93 1.51
CA GLN A 94 7.66 20.34 0.58
C GLN A 94 6.97 19.14 -0.08
N ASN A 95 7.72 18.08 -0.42
CA ASN A 95 7.13 16.83 -0.91
C ASN A 95 6.17 16.22 0.12
N ILE A 96 6.58 16.13 1.39
CA ILE A 96 5.77 15.53 2.46
C ILE A 96 4.51 16.37 2.74
N CYS A 97 4.66 17.68 2.78
CA CYS A 97 3.53 18.59 3.04
C CYS A 97 2.64 18.83 1.81
N PHE A 98 3.01 18.29 0.65
CA PHE A 98 2.22 18.45 -0.58
C PHE A 98 0.84 17.81 -0.45
N GLY A 99 -0.20 18.57 -0.70
CA GLY A 99 -1.59 18.11 -0.59
C GLY A 99 -2.17 18.12 0.83
N ILE A 100 -1.42 18.65 1.81
CA ILE A 100 -1.98 19.04 3.10
C ILE A 100 -2.51 20.48 2.96
N ALA A 101 -3.75 20.73 3.36
CA ALA A 101 -4.32 22.07 3.27
C ALA A 101 -3.51 23.08 4.12
N GLU A 102 -3.33 24.31 3.63
CA GLU A 102 -2.52 25.34 4.30
C GLU A 102 -3.02 25.73 5.70
N HIS A 103 -4.25 25.34 6.06
CA HIS A 103 -4.89 25.70 7.33
C HIS A 103 -4.82 24.59 8.40
N ASN A 104 -3.88 23.67 8.27
CA ASN A 104 -3.75 22.57 9.20
C ASN A 104 -3.21 23.03 10.56
N GLY A 105 -4.00 22.76 11.60
CA GLY A 105 -3.72 23.18 12.96
C GLY A 105 -2.52 22.49 13.61
N ALA A 106 -2.32 22.72 14.92
CA ALA A 106 -1.23 22.14 15.71
C ALA A 106 -1.14 20.61 15.61
N ALA A 107 -2.27 19.92 15.47
CA ALA A 107 -2.33 18.46 15.37
C ALA A 107 -1.62 17.89 14.14
N ASP A 108 -1.69 18.57 13.00
CA ASP A 108 -1.02 18.12 11.78
C ASP A 108 0.48 18.40 11.83
N LYS A 109 0.91 19.46 12.50
CA LYS A 109 2.34 19.71 12.77
C LYS A 109 2.94 18.61 13.65
N ILE A 110 2.21 18.15 14.68
CA ILE A 110 2.63 17.03 15.53
C ILE A 110 2.75 15.77 14.70
N TRP A 111 1.77 15.48 13.85
CA TRP A 111 1.79 14.31 12.97
C TRP A 111 2.96 14.32 11.96
N ILE A 112 3.20 15.45 11.32
CA ILE A 112 4.34 15.60 10.40
C ILE A 112 5.68 15.41 11.13
N ASN A 113 5.82 15.95 12.35
CA ASN A 113 7.02 15.75 13.14
C ASN A 113 7.20 14.28 13.53
N GLU A 114 6.14 13.58 13.88
CA GLU A 114 6.19 12.13 14.16
C GLU A 114 6.62 11.33 12.93
N LEU A 115 6.07 11.61 11.75
CA LEU A 115 6.49 10.99 10.49
C LEU A 115 7.98 11.27 10.20
N ARG A 116 8.41 12.53 10.38
CA ARG A 116 9.78 12.97 10.15
C ARG A 116 10.76 12.21 11.05
N ASP A 117 10.44 12.10 12.33
CA ASP A 117 11.27 11.45 13.35
C ASP A 117 11.35 9.93 13.09
N ARG A 118 10.21 9.25 13.04
CA ARG A 118 10.15 7.79 12.86
C ARG A 118 10.69 7.31 11.52
N LEU A 119 10.60 8.12 10.47
CA LEU A 119 11.15 7.81 9.15
C LEU A 119 12.59 8.34 8.98
N GLN A 120 13.20 8.87 10.06
CA GLN A 120 14.59 9.35 10.09
C GLN A 120 14.88 10.36 8.96
N LEU A 121 14.03 11.39 8.83
CA LEU A 121 14.12 12.36 7.73
C LEU A 121 14.81 13.69 8.13
N ASP A 122 15.26 13.82 9.39
CA ASP A 122 15.85 15.05 9.90
C ASP A 122 17.01 15.55 9.08
N SER A 123 17.96 14.68 8.81
CA SER A 123 19.21 15.01 8.08
C SER A 123 18.97 15.46 6.65
N ILE A 124 17.85 15.06 6.06
CA ILE A 124 17.51 15.35 4.66
C ILE A 124 16.29 16.30 4.52
N TRP A 125 15.73 16.80 5.63
CA TRP A 125 14.48 17.55 5.63
C TRP A 125 14.41 18.70 4.63
N ARG A 126 15.54 19.41 4.46
CA ARG A 126 15.67 20.53 3.53
C ARG A 126 16.35 20.18 2.21
N ALA A 127 16.77 18.92 2.05
CA ALA A 127 17.47 18.48 0.85
C ALA A 127 16.54 18.50 -0.38
N PRO A 128 17.06 18.85 -1.55
CA PRO A 128 16.34 18.67 -2.81
C PRO A 128 16.02 17.19 -3.05
N SER A 129 14.85 16.88 -3.58
CA SER A 129 14.41 15.49 -3.77
C SER A 129 15.30 14.69 -4.74
N TYR A 130 16.00 15.35 -5.64
CA TYR A 130 16.95 14.70 -6.56
C TYR A 130 18.32 14.39 -5.94
N ALA A 131 18.61 14.89 -4.73
CA ALA A 131 19.89 14.73 -4.05
C ALA A 131 19.88 13.66 -2.95
N ILE A 132 18.77 12.92 -2.80
CA ILE A 132 18.61 11.88 -1.79
C ILE A 132 18.72 10.47 -2.40
N SER A 133 19.10 9.49 -1.58
CA SER A 133 19.19 8.09 -2.02
C SER A 133 17.81 7.48 -2.32
N GLY A 134 17.75 6.36 -3.06
CA GLY A 134 16.52 5.66 -3.36
C GLY A 134 15.75 5.23 -2.10
N GLY A 135 16.43 4.71 -1.09
CA GLY A 135 15.81 4.35 0.20
C GLY A 135 15.28 5.57 0.95
N GLN A 136 16.00 6.72 0.90
CA GLN A 136 15.50 7.98 1.45
C GLN A 136 14.27 8.47 0.69
N ALA A 137 14.29 8.42 -0.65
CA ALA A 137 13.16 8.82 -1.48
C ALA A 137 11.92 7.98 -1.17
N ARG A 138 12.06 6.67 -0.93
CA ARG A 138 10.97 5.78 -0.54
C ARG A 138 10.37 6.17 0.81
N ARG A 139 11.20 6.47 1.81
CA ARG A 139 10.73 6.96 3.12
C ARG A 139 10.01 8.32 3.01
N VAL A 140 10.48 9.21 2.17
CA VAL A 140 9.82 10.49 1.88
C VAL A 140 8.47 10.28 1.21
N ALA A 141 8.37 9.37 0.23
CA ALA A 141 7.11 9.04 -0.44
C ALA A 141 6.10 8.41 0.54
N LEU A 142 6.56 7.54 1.44
CA LEU A 142 5.74 6.97 2.51
C LEU A 142 5.23 8.07 3.47
N ALA A 143 6.11 8.98 3.90
CA ALA A 143 5.71 10.13 4.73
C ALA A 143 4.68 11.01 4.02
N ARG A 144 4.90 11.35 2.74
CA ARG A 144 3.97 12.15 1.92
C ARG A 144 2.59 11.51 1.83
N MET A 145 2.55 10.19 1.62
CA MET A 145 1.30 9.45 1.55
C MET A 145 0.55 9.46 2.88
N LEU A 146 1.23 9.16 4.00
CA LEU A 146 0.64 9.10 5.33
C LEU A 146 0.29 10.48 5.89
N ALA A 147 0.95 11.54 5.44
CA ALA A 147 0.70 12.90 5.89
C ALA A 147 -0.76 13.34 5.71
N ARG A 148 -1.45 12.79 4.71
CA ARG A 148 -2.87 13.06 4.42
C ARG A 148 -3.85 12.24 5.27
N LYS A 149 -3.37 11.35 6.15
CA LYS A 149 -4.20 10.46 6.98
C LYS A 149 -5.27 9.71 6.15
N PRO A 150 -4.87 8.91 5.15
CA PRO A 150 -5.81 8.23 4.27
C PRO A 150 -6.65 7.18 5.03
N ASN A 151 -7.85 6.87 4.53
CA ASN A 151 -8.70 5.80 5.06
C ASN A 151 -8.25 4.42 4.56
N LEU A 152 -7.67 4.36 3.35
CA LEU A 152 -7.08 3.16 2.75
C LEU A 152 -5.63 3.44 2.36
N VAL A 153 -4.73 2.58 2.80
CA VAL A 153 -3.30 2.59 2.46
C VAL A 153 -3.00 1.43 1.55
N LEU A 154 -2.46 1.72 0.37
CA LEU A 154 -2.00 0.75 -0.61
C LEU A 154 -0.48 0.82 -0.68
N LEU A 155 0.20 -0.30 -0.44
CA LEU A 155 1.66 -0.38 -0.45
C LEU A 155 2.10 -1.41 -1.49
N ASP A 156 2.87 -0.96 -2.48
CA ASP A 156 3.43 -1.81 -3.53
C ASP A 156 4.94 -1.98 -3.30
N GLU A 157 5.34 -3.12 -2.75
CA GLU A 157 6.71 -3.47 -2.38
C GLU A 157 7.41 -2.36 -1.57
N PRO A 158 6.84 -1.95 -0.42
CA PRO A 158 7.27 -0.74 0.30
C PRO A 158 8.70 -0.81 0.84
N PHE A 159 9.27 -2.00 0.98
CA PHE A 159 10.57 -2.23 1.63
C PHE A 159 11.70 -2.58 0.67
N THR A 160 11.42 -2.67 -0.62
CA THR A 160 12.43 -3.00 -1.65
C THR A 160 13.58 -1.99 -1.64
N GLY A 161 14.82 -2.50 -1.59
CA GLY A 161 16.03 -1.68 -1.59
C GLY A 161 16.39 -1.02 -0.25
N LEU A 162 15.72 -1.42 0.83
CA LEU A 162 16.06 -1.00 2.19
C LEU A 162 16.88 -2.09 2.90
N ASP A 163 17.74 -1.67 3.84
CA ASP A 163 18.45 -2.62 4.70
C ASP A 163 17.50 -3.26 5.74
N ARG A 164 17.87 -4.43 6.24
CA ARG A 164 17.03 -5.22 7.16
C ARG A 164 16.69 -4.51 8.47
N HIS A 165 17.59 -3.66 8.98
CA HIS A 165 17.35 -2.92 10.21
C HIS A 165 16.24 -1.89 9.99
N LEU A 166 16.35 -1.10 8.92
CA LEU A 166 15.36 -0.11 8.55
C LEU A 166 14.01 -0.74 8.22
N VAL A 167 13.99 -1.89 7.54
CA VAL A 167 12.73 -2.64 7.28
C VAL A 167 12.01 -2.97 8.60
N ARG A 168 12.74 -3.44 9.63
CA ARG A 168 12.12 -3.75 10.94
C ARG A 168 11.53 -2.50 11.60
N GLU A 169 12.25 -1.39 11.61
CA GLU A 169 11.77 -0.13 12.16
C GLU A 169 10.52 0.39 11.43
N LEU A 170 10.50 0.28 10.10
CA LEU A 170 9.35 0.70 9.29
C LEU A 170 8.14 -0.22 9.50
N LEU A 171 8.34 -1.52 9.65
CA LEU A 171 7.28 -2.47 9.98
C LEU A 171 6.64 -2.13 11.34
N ASP A 172 7.47 -1.82 12.35
CA ASP A 172 6.99 -1.42 13.67
C ASP A 172 6.24 -0.08 13.63
N ALA A 173 6.77 0.90 12.88
CA ALA A 173 6.13 2.20 12.70
C ALA A 173 4.78 2.06 11.96
N LEU A 174 4.73 1.31 10.87
CA LEU A 174 3.49 1.06 10.12
C LEU A 174 2.45 0.34 10.97
N GLY A 175 2.87 -0.70 11.71
CA GLY A 175 1.99 -1.43 12.64
C GLY A 175 1.43 -0.53 13.75
N HIS A 176 2.27 0.37 14.29
CA HIS A 176 1.84 1.37 15.26
C HIS A 176 0.82 2.35 14.67
N TRP A 177 1.12 2.95 13.53
CA TRP A 177 0.22 3.90 12.87
C TRP A 177 -1.08 3.27 12.41
N HIS A 178 -1.04 2.03 11.91
CA HIS A 178 -2.23 1.27 11.57
C HIS A 178 -3.17 1.12 12.77
N LYS A 179 -2.62 0.74 13.95
CA LYS A 179 -3.40 0.60 15.20
C LYS A 179 -3.94 1.95 15.70
N THR A 180 -3.15 3.02 15.58
CA THR A 180 -3.50 4.34 16.13
C THR A 180 -4.49 5.09 15.25
N LEU A 181 -4.31 5.03 13.92
CA LEU A 181 -5.13 5.78 12.96
C LEU A 181 -6.30 4.96 12.42
N GLY A 182 -6.27 3.62 12.54
CA GLY A 182 -7.37 2.75 12.15
C GLY A 182 -7.63 2.67 10.64
N PHE A 183 -6.67 3.03 9.79
CA PHE A 183 -6.84 2.90 8.34
C PHE A 183 -6.87 1.44 7.89
N THR A 184 -7.56 1.15 6.81
CA THR A 184 -7.46 -0.15 6.13
C THR A 184 -6.17 -0.20 5.31
N MET A 185 -5.48 -1.34 5.28
CA MET A 185 -4.21 -1.46 4.58
C MET A 185 -4.19 -2.68 3.66
N LEU A 186 -3.74 -2.50 2.42
CA LEU A 186 -3.44 -3.58 1.47
C LEU A 186 -1.98 -3.48 1.07
N VAL A 187 -1.22 -4.53 1.34
CA VAL A 187 0.24 -4.57 1.15
C VAL A 187 0.60 -5.65 0.15
N VAL A 188 1.34 -5.27 -0.86
CA VAL A 188 2.01 -6.20 -1.78
C VAL A 188 3.47 -6.32 -1.36
N ASP A 189 3.92 -7.54 -1.15
CA ASP A 189 5.33 -7.85 -1.00
C ASP A 189 5.60 -9.27 -1.52
N HIS A 190 6.83 -9.55 -1.87
CA HIS A 190 7.28 -10.87 -2.30
C HIS A 190 7.83 -11.69 -1.12
N GLU A 191 8.14 -11.05 0.01
CA GLU A 191 8.60 -11.71 1.24
C GLU A 191 7.39 -12.03 2.13
N SER A 192 7.06 -13.33 2.25
CA SER A 192 5.93 -13.78 3.08
C SER A 192 6.09 -13.37 4.55
N GLU A 193 7.32 -13.36 5.09
CA GLU A 193 7.61 -12.96 6.47
C GLU A 193 7.24 -11.49 6.76
N VAL A 194 7.48 -10.61 5.79
CA VAL A 194 7.12 -9.19 5.87
C VAL A 194 5.60 -9.03 5.94
N LEU A 195 4.90 -9.70 5.03
CA LEU A 195 3.44 -9.67 5.01
C LEU A 195 2.82 -10.28 6.27
N GLU A 196 3.32 -11.42 6.73
CA GLU A 196 2.82 -12.11 7.94
C GLU A 196 2.94 -11.24 9.19
N ARG A 197 3.99 -10.41 9.27
CA ARG A 197 4.20 -9.49 10.39
C ARG A 197 3.20 -8.31 10.41
N LEU A 198 2.80 -7.82 9.24
CA LEU A 198 1.90 -6.67 9.11
C LEU A 198 0.43 -7.07 8.95
N CYS A 199 0.17 -8.16 8.24
CA CYS A 199 -1.12 -8.51 7.70
C CYS A 199 -1.59 -9.85 8.25
N PRO A 200 -2.55 -9.91 9.17
CA PRO A 200 -3.09 -11.17 9.70
C PRO A 200 -3.83 -12.00 8.64
N GLN A 201 -4.32 -11.35 7.59
CA GLN A 201 -5.01 -11.95 6.46
C GLN A 201 -4.21 -11.73 5.18
N THR A 202 -4.31 -12.67 4.25
CA THR A 202 -3.68 -12.51 2.94
C THR A 202 -4.56 -13.05 1.82
N ILE A 203 -4.40 -12.46 0.66
CA ILE A 203 -5.02 -12.83 -0.61
C ILE A 203 -3.91 -13.37 -1.49
N ALA A 204 -3.98 -14.65 -1.83
CA ALA A 204 -3.05 -15.28 -2.77
C ALA A 204 -3.57 -15.12 -4.20
N ILE A 205 -2.68 -14.67 -5.10
CA ILE A 205 -2.99 -14.42 -6.51
C ILE A 205 -2.03 -15.19 -7.42
N GLU A 206 -2.59 -15.84 -8.43
CA GLU A 206 -1.86 -16.55 -9.49
C GLU A 206 -2.45 -16.21 -10.86
N ALA A 207 -1.62 -15.88 -11.83
CA ALA A 207 -2.02 -15.61 -13.21
C ALA A 207 -3.24 -14.67 -13.33
N GLY A 208 -3.27 -13.60 -12.53
CA GLY A 208 -4.33 -12.59 -12.53
C GLY A 208 -5.59 -12.98 -11.74
N ARG A 209 -5.63 -14.13 -11.07
CA ARG A 209 -6.82 -14.62 -10.35
C ARG A 209 -6.52 -14.86 -8.89
N ILE A 210 -7.47 -14.55 -8.02
CA ILE A 210 -7.40 -14.91 -6.62
C ILE A 210 -7.62 -16.41 -6.49
N VAL A 211 -6.67 -17.10 -5.87
CA VAL A 211 -6.73 -18.54 -5.65
C VAL A 211 -7.12 -18.87 -4.21
N GLN A 212 -6.80 -18.00 -3.26
CA GLN A 212 -7.16 -18.18 -1.85
C GLN A 212 -7.15 -16.84 -1.11
N GLN A 213 -8.06 -16.70 -0.13
CA GLN A 213 -8.03 -15.62 0.84
C GLN A 213 -8.21 -16.22 2.23
N ALA A 214 -7.19 -16.11 3.08
CA ALA A 214 -7.19 -16.74 4.40
C ALA A 214 -6.13 -16.11 5.33
N ALA A 215 -6.13 -16.53 6.59
CA ALA A 215 -5.02 -16.27 7.51
C ALA A 215 -3.77 -17.07 7.10
N TRP A 216 -2.59 -16.61 7.45
CA TRP A 216 -1.31 -17.27 7.11
C TRP A 216 -1.22 -18.72 7.58
N SER A 217 -1.74 -19.02 8.79
CA SER A 217 -1.77 -20.37 9.33
C SER A 217 -2.55 -21.34 8.44
N GLU A 218 -3.68 -20.89 7.89
CA GLU A 218 -4.49 -21.67 6.99
C GLU A 218 -3.84 -21.82 5.60
N LEU A 219 -3.25 -20.72 5.07
CA LEU A 219 -2.52 -20.78 3.80
C LEU A 219 -1.37 -21.79 3.85
N ARG A 220 -0.63 -21.82 4.96
CA ARG A 220 0.49 -22.76 5.13
C ARG A 220 0.02 -24.21 5.33
N ALA A 221 -1.09 -24.40 6.07
CA ALA A 221 -1.63 -25.74 6.33
C ALA A 221 -2.29 -26.36 5.10
N ASN A 222 -3.03 -25.56 4.33
CA ASN A 222 -3.86 -26.00 3.20
C ASN A 222 -3.74 -25.02 2.01
N PRO A 223 -2.56 -24.95 1.34
CA PRO A 223 -2.41 -24.09 0.17
C PRO A 223 -3.28 -24.58 -0.99
N ALA A 224 -4.05 -23.68 -1.61
CA ALA A 224 -5.01 -24.01 -2.65
C ALA A 224 -4.39 -24.52 -3.95
N THR A 225 -3.10 -24.23 -4.17
CA THR A 225 -2.39 -24.63 -5.40
C THR A 225 -0.98 -25.14 -5.09
N PRO A 226 -0.40 -25.99 -5.95
CA PRO A 226 1.00 -26.42 -5.81
C PRO A 226 1.99 -25.25 -5.86
N LEU A 227 1.72 -24.21 -6.66
CA LEU A 227 2.58 -23.05 -6.75
C LEU A 227 2.55 -22.24 -5.43
N LEU A 228 1.37 -22.06 -4.84
CA LEU A 228 1.25 -21.41 -3.54
C LEU A 228 1.99 -22.20 -2.45
N ALA A 229 1.89 -23.53 -2.47
CA ALA A 229 2.64 -24.40 -1.56
C ALA A 229 4.16 -24.21 -1.70
N GLN A 230 4.66 -24.11 -2.92
CA GLN A 230 6.07 -23.83 -3.20
C GLN A 230 6.51 -22.46 -2.67
N LEU A 231 5.71 -21.42 -2.88
CA LEU A 231 6.00 -20.03 -2.42
C LEU A 231 6.01 -19.90 -0.89
N LEU A 232 5.26 -20.74 -0.18
CA LEU A 232 5.14 -20.74 1.28
C LEU A 232 6.13 -21.72 1.96
N ALA A 233 6.84 -22.52 1.19
CA ALA A 233 7.86 -23.44 1.72
C ALA A 233 9.02 -22.62 2.33
N PRO A 234 9.56 -23.00 3.49
CA PRO A 234 10.76 -22.40 4.04
C PRO A 234 11.93 -22.63 3.07
N LEU A 235 12.80 -21.61 2.92
CA LEU A 235 14.05 -21.70 2.14
C LEU A 235 15.05 -22.64 2.81
#